data_bf62d692b0a3ef8251119f3fa64745df
#
_entry.id   bf62d692b0a3ef8251119f3fa64745df
#
_cell.length_a   1.000
_cell.length_b   1.000
_cell.length_c   1.000
_cell.angle_alpha   90.00
_cell.angle_beta   90.00
_cell.angle_gamma   90.00
#
_symmetry.space_group_name_H-M   'P 1'
#
loop_
_entity.id
_entity.type
_entity.pdbx_description
1 polymer ?
#
loop_
_entity_poly.entity_id
_entity_poly.type
_entity_poly.pdbx_seq_one_letter_code
_entity_poly.pdbx_strand_id
1 'polypeptide(L)'
;MELGIGMFGDLALDQSTGKYRDAGIKIREILDQVKLMDEVGIDVFAMGEHHRPDYAVSSPEIVLAAAASITKNIKLASGVTVLSSSEPVKVYEDFSTLDLISDGRAEIFLGRGSFIESFPLYGYSLNDYEQLFDEKLELLLKINSEENVSWSGKLRAPMENQTVYPRAKNDGKLSIWRAVGGTPQSVLSAAQLGMPLVVAIIGGMPIQFRNLIEFYKQEYQKAGHDVSKMQIAVHSHTFVSDDQKVVDGYFHNYKSQMDRIGSSRGWAPYTKAQYDGGRSKDGALFIGSPAEVADKIAYMKEIFGITRFIGHMDVGDPAHDVMMKSIELFGKEVKPAVQGL
;
A
#
# COMPACT_ATOMS: atom_id res chain seq x y z
N MET A 1 11.49 13.97 -1.85
CA MET A 1 10.24 13.18 -1.74
C MET A 1 10.54 11.75 -2.15
N GLU A 2 10.06 10.73 -1.41
CA GLU A 2 10.23 9.31 -1.78
C GLU A 2 9.20 8.90 -2.83
N LEU A 3 9.62 8.03 -3.77
CA LEU A 3 8.72 7.37 -4.72
C LEU A 3 8.71 5.87 -4.48
N GLY A 4 7.52 5.30 -4.34
CA GLY A 4 7.29 3.87 -4.19
C GLY A 4 6.43 3.29 -5.29
N ILE A 5 6.46 1.95 -5.39
CA ILE A 5 5.56 1.17 -6.22
C ILE A 5 4.79 0.20 -5.32
N GLY A 6 3.46 0.20 -5.47
CA GLY A 6 2.56 -0.75 -4.83
C GLY A 6 2.09 -1.79 -5.83
N MET A 7 1.89 -3.02 -5.35
CA MET A 7 1.29 -4.11 -6.11
C MET A 7 0.38 -4.96 -5.23
N PHE A 8 -0.68 -5.52 -5.80
CA PHE A 8 -1.57 -6.46 -5.11
C PHE A 8 -1.42 -7.89 -5.62
N GLY A 9 -0.69 -8.08 -6.72
CA GLY A 9 -0.57 -9.37 -7.36
C GLY A 9 -1.84 -9.74 -8.15
N ASP A 10 -2.41 -8.79 -8.87
CA ASP A 10 -3.60 -9.02 -9.70
C ASP A 10 -3.39 -10.19 -10.67
N LEU A 11 -4.41 -11.02 -10.84
CA LEU A 11 -4.42 -12.14 -11.77
C LEU A 11 -5.47 -11.93 -12.85
N ALA A 12 -5.04 -11.90 -14.11
CA ALA A 12 -5.94 -11.83 -15.24
C ALA A 12 -6.82 -13.07 -15.34
N LEU A 13 -8.09 -12.88 -15.68
CA LEU A 13 -9.03 -13.96 -15.98
C LEU A 13 -8.98 -14.29 -17.47
N ASP A 14 -8.63 -15.52 -17.80
CA ASP A 14 -8.79 -16.04 -19.16
C ASP A 14 -10.28 -16.30 -19.44
N GLN A 15 -10.87 -15.47 -20.28
CA GLN A 15 -12.30 -15.54 -20.63
C GLN A 15 -12.69 -16.84 -21.35
N SER A 16 -11.72 -17.49 -22.01
CA SER A 16 -11.99 -18.72 -22.78
C SER A 16 -12.06 -19.95 -21.86
N THR A 17 -11.29 -19.96 -20.79
CA THR A 17 -11.20 -21.08 -19.84
C THR A 17 -11.91 -20.82 -18.52
N GLY A 18 -12.22 -19.56 -18.19
CA GLY A 18 -12.77 -19.13 -16.90
C GLY A 18 -11.77 -19.28 -15.75
N LYS A 19 -10.47 -19.44 -16.03
CA LYS A 19 -9.42 -19.61 -15.01
C LYS A 19 -8.59 -18.34 -14.89
N TYR A 20 -8.16 -18.07 -13.66
CA TYR A 20 -7.17 -17.04 -13.40
C TYR A 20 -5.77 -17.50 -13.80
N ARG A 21 -4.91 -16.54 -14.11
CA ARG A 21 -3.50 -16.77 -14.37
C ARG A 21 -2.85 -17.47 -13.17
N ASP A 22 -1.79 -18.27 -13.42
CA ASP A 22 -1.05 -18.99 -12.39
C ASP A 22 -0.39 -18.02 -11.40
N ALA A 23 -0.74 -18.14 -10.12
CA ALA A 23 -0.23 -17.30 -9.05
C ALA A 23 1.29 -17.47 -8.82
N GLY A 24 1.81 -18.70 -9.02
CA GLY A 24 3.25 -18.96 -8.88
C GLY A 24 4.09 -18.26 -9.95
N ILE A 25 3.56 -18.14 -11.19
CA ILE A 25 4.20 -17.34 -12.25
C ILE A 25 4.19 -15.87 -11.85
N LYS A 26 3.03 -15.33 -11.43
CA LYS A 26 2.89 -13.94 -11.02
C LYS A 26 3.83 -13.55 -9.88
N ILE A 27 3.96 -14.40 -8.85
CA ILE A 27 4.86 -14.14 -7.71
C ILE A 27 6.32 -14.06 -8.19
N ARG A 28 6.78 -14.94 -9.07
CA ARG A 28 8.14 -14.87 -9.61
C ARG A 28 8.36 -13.60 -10.43
N GLU A 29 7.41 -13.19 -11.25
CA GLU A 29 7.47 -11.93 -11.98
C GLU A 29 7.51 -10.71 -11.05
N ILE A 30 6.76 -10.72 -9.94
CA ILE A 30 6.85 -9.67 -8.91
C ILE A 30 8.27 -9.59 -8.35
N LEU A 31 8.92 -10.71 -8.06
CA LEU A 31 10.28 -10.71 -7.57
C LEU A 31 11.28 -10.12 -8.59
N ASP A 32 11.13 -10.46 -9.88
CA ASP A 32 11.94 -9.87 -10.96
C ASP A 32 11.70 -8.35 -11.07
N GLN A 33 10.44 -7.93 -10.93
CA GLN A 33 10.04 -6.52 -10.95
C GLN A 33 10.63 -5.76 -9.75
N VAL A 34 10.59 -6.34 -8.54
CA VAL A 34 11.16 -5.69 -7.34
C VAL A 34 12.68 -5.57 -7.44
N LYS A 35 13.37 -6.55 -8.03
CA LYS A 35 14.79 -6.44 -8.33
C LYS A 35 15.09 -5.25 -9.24
N LEU A 36 14.32 -5.09 -10.32
CA LEU A 36 14.43 -3.92 -11.20
C LEU A 36 14.14 -2.61 -10.46
N MET A 37 13.11 -2.57 -9.59
CA MET A 37 12.80 -1.39 -8.79
C MET A 37 14.01 -0.93 -7.96
N ASP A 38 14.70 -1.85 -7.30
CA ASP A 38 15.93 -1.55 -6.53
C ASP A 38 17.04 -1.02 -7.45
N GLU A 39 17.24 -1.63 -8.62
CA GLU A 39 18.26 -1.25 -9.61
C GLU A 39 18.02 0.14 -10.21
N VAL A 40 16.77 0.53 -10.46
CA VAL A 40 16.41 1.87 -10.98
C VAL A 40 16.16 2.90 -9.88
N GLY A 41 16.39 2.51 -8.62
CA GLY A 41 16.42 3.41 -7.48
C GLY A 41 15.05 3.78 -6.91
N ILE A 42 14.01 2.97 -7.06
CA ILE A 42 12.74 3.16 -6.36
C ILE A 42 12.96 3.07 -4.85
N ASP A 43 12.32 3.94 -4.07
CA ASP A 43 12.57 4.05 -2.64
C ASP A 43 11.81 3.01 -1.82
N VAL A 44 10.58 2.63 -2.25
CA VAL A 44 9.69 1.74 -1.50
C VAL A 44 8.96 0.79 -2.43
N PHE A 45 8.94 -0.50 -2.10
CA PHE A 45 8.00 -1.48 -2.64
C PHE A 45 6.95 -1.83 -1.60
N ALA A 46 5.66 -1.75 -1.96
CA ALA A 46 4.55 -2.06 -1.07
C ALA A 46 3.72 -3.23 -1.61
N MET A 47 3.68 -4.36 -0.89
CA MET A 47 2.93 -5.56 -1.28
C MET A 47 1.61 -5.66 -0.53
N GLY A 48 0.51 -5.80 -1.26
CA GLY A 48 -0.82 -5.95 -0.69
C GLY A 48 -1.16 -7.35 -0.20
N GLU A 49 -2.20 -7.44 0.63
CA GLU A 49 -2.75 -8.68 1.20
C GLU A 49 -4.19 -8.88 0.70
N HIS A 50 -4.43 -9.96 -0.06
CA HIS A 50 -5.75 -10.28 -0.57
C HIS A 50 -6.04 -11.79 -0.52
N HIS A 51 -7.21 -12.16 0.00
CA HIS A 51 -7.66 -13.56 0.16
C HIS A 51 -8.75 -13.90 -0.87
N ARG A 52 -8.46 -13.63 -2.16
CA ARG A 52 -9.39 -13.78 -3.27
C ARG A 52 -8.72 -14.52 -4.44
N PRO A 53 -9.50 -15.23 -5.29
CA PRO A 53 -8.93 -15.99 -6.40
C PRO A 53 -8.31 -15.12 -7.51
N ASP A 54 -8.65 -13.84 -7.57
CA ASP A 54 -8.15 -12.86 -8.53
C ASP A 54 -6.88 -12.13 -8.09
N TYR A 55 -6.23 -12.60 -6.99
CA TYR A 55 -4.95 -12.09 -6.50
C TYR A 55 -3.99 -13.23 -6.14
N ALA A 56 -2.71 -13.02 -6.38
CA ALA A 56 -1.66 -14.03 -6.15
C ALA A 56 -1.15 -14.07 -4.71
N VAL A 57 -1.34 -12.99 -3.93
CA VAL A 57 -0.64 -12.81 -2.65
C VAL A 57 -1.62 -12.59 -1.50
N SER A 58 -1.60 -13.53 -0.55
CA SER A 58 -2.31 -13.44 0.74
C SER A 58 -1.37 -13.29 1.95
N SER A 59 -0.07 -13.49 1.74
CA SER A 59 0.98 -13.40 2.79
C SER A 59 2.10 -12.50 2.27
N PRO A 60 1.90 -11.16 2.30
CA PRO A 60 2.86 -10.21 1.75
C PRO A 60 4.24 -10.31 2.40
N GLU A 61 4.32 -10.59 3.70
CA GLU A 61 5.58 -10.73 4.45
C GLU A 61 6.50 -11.81 3.88
N ILE A 62 5.95 -12.89 3.29
CA ILE A 62 6.75 -13.95 2.67
C ILE A 62 7.35 -13.47 1.33
N VAL A 63 6.57 -12.77 0.52
CA VAL A 63 7.05 -12.19 -0.74
C VAL A 63 8.09 -11.11 -0.46
N LEU A 64 7.86 -10.28 0.56
CA LEU A 64 8.81 -9.25 0.98
C LEU A 64 10.12 -9.84 1.52
N ALA A 65 10.08 -10.98 2.24
CA ALA A 65 11.27 -11.68 2.70
C ALA A 65 12.10 -12.25 1.53
N ALA A 66 11.42 -12.80 0.51
CA ALA A 66 12.10 -13.22 -0.72
C ALA A 66 12.72 -12.01 -1.46
N ALA A 67 12.00 -10.90 -1.56
CA ALA A 67 12.48 -9.64 -2.15
C ALA A 67 13.70 -9.08 -1.37
N ALA A 68 13.71 -9.18 -0.04
CA ALA A 68 14.81 -8.73 0.80
C ALA A 68 16.14 -9.39 0.45
N SER A 69 16.11 -10.67 0.06
CA SER A 69 17.31 -11.45 -0.28
C SER A 69 17.94 -11.08 -1.64
N ILE A 70 17.19 -10.41 -2.52
CA ILE A 70 17.62 -10.07 -3.89
C ILE A 70 17.76 -8.55 -4.13
N THR A 71 17.50 -7.74 -3.11
CA THR A 71 17.55 -6.26 -3.14
C THR A 71 18.49 -5.73 -2.05
N LYS A 72 18.91 -4.45 -2.18
CA LYS A 72 19.88 -3.84 -1.25
C LYS A 72 19.40 -2.54 -0.61
N ASN A 73 18.62 -1.73 -1.34
CA ASN A 73 18.31 -0.35 -0.94
C ASN A 73 16.82 -0.10 -0.72
N ILE A 74 15.97 -0.72 -1.56
CA ILE A 74 14.53 -0.48 -1.54
C ILE A 74 13.91 -0.90 -0.20
N LYS A 75 13.09 -0.03 0.38
CA LYS A 75 12.27 -0.34 1.54
C LYS A 75 11.17 -1.32 1.16
N LEU A 76 10.86 -2.22 2.08
CA LEU A 76 9.93 -3.33 1.86
C LEU A 76 8.74 -3.17 2.82
N ALA A 77 7.61 -2.76 2.27
CA ALA A 77 6.41 -2.44 3.02
C ALA A 77 5.25 -3.40 2.74
N SER A 78 4.42 -3.68 3.73
CA SER A 78 3.06 -4.18 3.40
C SER A 78 2.20 -3.03 2.88
N GLY A 79 1.29 -3.31 1.97
CA GLY A 79 0.45 -2.28 1.37
C GLY A 79 -1.00 -2.70 1.10
N VAL A 80 -1.72 -3.18 2.15
CA VAL A 80 -1.57 -3.07 3.61
C VAL A 80 -1.54 -4.45 4.29
N THR A 81 -1.06 -4.53 5.54
CA THR A 81 -1.41 -5.61 6.45
C THR A 81 -2.81 -5.34 6.99
N VAL A 82 -3.73 -6.31 6.83
CA VAL A 82 -5.12 -6.23 7.32
C VAL A 82 -5.16 -6.56 8.81
N LEU A 83 -4.82 -5.58 9.66
CA LEU A 83 -4.62 -5.81 11.09
C LEU A 83 -5.87 -6.32 11.80
N SER A 84 -7.07 -5.94 11.35
CA SER A 84 -8.33 -6.43 11.94
C SER A 84 -8.42 -7.96 11.98
N SER A 85 -7.91 -8.64 10.97
CA SER A 85 -7.92 -10.12 10.87
C SER A 85 -6.57 -10.78 11.17
N SER A 86 -5.48 -10.01 11.36
CA SER A 86 -4.14 -10.52 11.67
C SER A 86 -3.88 -10.57 13.19
N GLU A 87 -2.94 -11.41 13.64
CA GLU A 87 -2.51 -11.46 15.04
C GLU A 87 -1.34 -10.47 15.25
N PRO A 88 -1.48 -9.45 16.12
CA PRO A 88 -0.48 -8.37 16.24
C PRO A 88 0.90 -8.83 16.70
N VAL A 89 0.99 -9.87 17.54
CA VAL A 89 2.27 -10.47 17.92
C VAL A 89 2.96 -11.07 16.70
N LYS A 90 2.21 -11.85 15.91
CA LYS A 90 2.74 -12.47 14.68
C LYS A 90 3.17 -11.42 13.64
N VAL A 91 2.38 -10.36 13.47
CA VAL A 91 2.74 -9.24 12.59
C VAL A 91 4.08 -8.62 13.01
N TYR A 92 4.28 -8.37 14.30
CA TYR A 92 5.55 -7.84 14.78
C TYR A 92 6.72 -8.81 14.54
N GLU A 93 6.53 -10.11 14.85
CA GLU A 93 7.56 -11.16 14.63
C GLU A 93 7.97 -11.29 13.17
N ASP A 94 7.00 -11.32 12.25
CA ASP A 94 7.24 -11.43 10.82
C ASP A 94 8.01 -10.21 10.27
N PHE A 95 7.54 -9.02 10.61
CA PHE A 95 8.20 -7.79 10.13
C PHE A 95 9.52 -7.50 10.84
N SER A 96 9.70 -7.89 12.10
CA SER A 96 11.00 -7.82 12.75
C SER A 96 12.01 -8.80 12.13
N THR A 97 11.55 -10.00 11.77
CA THR A 97 12.37 -10.97 11.04
C THR A 97 12.73 -10.43 9.65
N LEU A 98 11.77 -9.88 8.91
CA LEU A 98 12.01 -9.21 7.62
C LEU A 98 12.99 -8.03 7.77
N ASP A 99 12.86 -7.24 8.82
CA ASP A 99 13.73 -6.10 9.10
C ASP A 99 15.19 -6.53 9.30
N LEU A 100 15.39 -7.60 10.05
CA LEU A 100 16.73 -8.19 10.26
C LEU A 100 17.30 -8.79 8.96
N ILE A 101 16.50 -9.50 8.16
CA ILE A 101 16.93 -10.04 6.85
C ILE A 101 17.31 -8.90 5.90
N SER A 102 16.54 -7.82 5.89
CA SER A 102 16.70 -6.69 4.97
C SER A 102 17.68 -5.62 5.45
N ASP A 103 18.29 -5.79 6.62
CA ASP A 103 19.19 -4.81 7.23
C ASP A 103 18.51 -3.46 7.58
N GLY A 104 17.27 -3.51 8.11
CA GLY A 104 16.53 -2.34 8.59
C GLY A 104 15.66 -1.64 7.55
N ARG A 105 15.19 -2.36 6.50
CA ARG A 105 14.38 -1.82 5.40
C ARG A 105 12.88 -2.14 5.49
N ALA A 106 12.43 -2.84 6.53
CA ALA A 106 11.01 -3.21 6.67
C ALA A 106 10.15 -2.03 7.13
N GLU A 107 8.99 -1.90 6.53
CA GLU A 107 7.92 -0.97 6.95
C GLU A 107 6.57 -1.69 6.97
N ILE A 108 5.64 -1.23 7.80
CA ILE A 108 4.29 -1.78 7.86
C ILE A 108 3.29 -0.68 7.54
N PHE A 109 2.48 -0.84 6.49
CA PHE A 109 1.29 -0.02 6.32
C PHE A 109 0.10 -0.80 6.86
N LEU A 110 -0.49 -0.30 7.93
CA LEU A 110 -1.63 -0.92 8.60
C LEU A 110 -2.94 -0.37 8.07
N GLY A 111 -3.81 -1.25 7.61
CA GLY A 111 -5.14 -0.92 7.16
C GLY A 111 -6.20 -1.86 7.74
N ARG A 112 -7.47 -1.43 7.59
CA ARG A 112 -8.61 -2.31 7.90
C ARG A 112 -8.95 -3.26 6.75
N GLY A 113 -8.28 -3.07 5.59
CA GLY A 113 -8.64 -3.74 4.34
C GLY A 113 -9.92 -3.19 3.72
N SER A 114 -10.04 -3.31 2.40
CA SER A 114 -11.26 -2.97 1.65
C SER A 114 -12.09 -4.20 1.29
N PHE A 115 -11.53 -5.39 1.49
CA PHE A 115 -12.14 -6.70 1.28
C PHE A 115 -12.31 -7.40 2.63
N ILE A 116 -13.34 -8.23 2.74
CA ILE A 116 -13.78 -8.84 4.00
C ILE A 116 -13.47 -10.34 4.09
N GLU A 117 -12.87 -10.91 3.05
CA GLU A 117 -12.67 -12.35 2.90
C GLU A 117 -11.79 -12.97 3.99
N SER A 118 -10.85 -12.21 4.56
CA SER A 118 -10.00 -12.67 5.65
C SER A 118 -10.78 -12.95 6.95
N PHE A 119 -11.89 -12.25 7.18
CA PHE A 119 -12.65 -12.39 8.43
C PHE A 119 -13.21 -13.81 8.64
N PRO A 120 -14.02 -14.37 7.71
CA PRO A 120 -14.51 -15.74 7.86
C PRO A 120 -13.38 -16.77 7.77
N LEU A 121 -12.29 -16.53 7.02
CA LEU A 121 -11.15 -17.45 6.94
C LEU A 121 -10.43 -17.60 8.27
N TYR A 122 -10.30 -16.51 9.03
CA TYR A 122 -9.63 -16.51 10.33
C TYR A 122 -10.60 -16.57 11.52
N GLY A 123 -11.90 -16.73 11.27
CA GLY A 123 -12.91 -16.91 12.31
C GLY A 123 -13.30 -15.63 13.06
N TYR A 124 -13.10 -14.45 12.44
CA TYR A 124 -13.52 -13.19 13.02
C TYR A 124 -14.90 -12.76 12.54
N SER A 125 -15.64 -12.04 13.40
CA SER A 125 -16.90 -11.43 13.07
C SER A 125 -16.72 -10.03 12.47
N LEU A 126 -17.46 -9.74 11.39
CA LEU A 126 -17.50 -8.38 10.84
C LEU A 126 -18.16 -7.35 11.77
N ASN A 127 -18.96 -7.82 12.75
CA ASN A 127 -19.55 -6.93 13.77
C ASN A 127 -18.48 -6.31 14.67
N ASP A 128 -17.32 -6.96 14.81
CA ASP A 128 -16.21 -6.53 15.64
C ASP A 128 -15.12 -5.80 14.83
N TYR A 129 -15.39 -5.47 13.57
CA TYR A 129 -14.43 -4.96 12.58
C TYR A 129 -13.59 -3.76 13.08
N GLU A 130 -14.23 -2.76 13.68
CA GLU A 130 -13.53 -1.57 14.20
C GLU A 130 -12.81 -1.88 15.50
N GLN A 131 -13.48 -2.57 16.44
CA GLN A 131 -12.90 -2.91 17.74
C GLN A 131 -11.69 -3.84 17.59
N LEU A 132 -11.74 -4.84 16.69
CA LEU A 132 -10.60 -5.69 16.37
C LEU A 132 -9.40 -4.87 15.89
N PHE A 133 -9.63 -3.90 15.02
CA PHE A 133 -8.54 -3.06 14.54
C PHE A 133 -7.92 -2.23 15.68
N ASP A 134 -8.75 -1.56 16.48
CA ASP A 134 -8.29 -0.65 17.52
C ASP A 134 -7.52 -1.37 18.63
N GLU A 135 -8.05 -2.51 19.13
CA GLU A 135 -7.36 -3.32 20.15
C GLU A 135 -6.03 -3.89 19.64
N LYS A 136 -6.02 -4.40 18.40
CA LYS A 136 -4.81 -4.96 17.79
C LYS A 136 -3.76 -3.90 17.46
N LEU A 137 -4.20 -2.70 17.06
CA LEU A 137 -3.30 -1.57 16.86
C LEU A 137 -2.64 -1.15 18.16
N GLU A 138 -3.41 -1.01 19.23
CA GLU A 138 -2.88 -0.68 20.57
C GLU A 138 -1.81 -1.69 21.00
N LEU A 139 -2.12 -2.99 20.90
CA LEU A 139 -1.16 -4.05 21.24
C LEU A 139 0.10 -4.00 20.37
N LEU A 140 -0.06 -3.87 19.04
CA LEU A 140 1.09 -3.82 18.13
C LEU A 140 2.01 -2.61 18.43
N LEU A 141 1.43 -1.44 18.65
CA LEU A 141 2.22 -0.25 19.01
C LEU A 141 2.93 -0.41 20.36
N LYS A 142 2.29 -1.08 21.32
CA LYS A 142 2.90 -1.38 22.59
C LYS A 142 4.08 -2.36 22.44
N ILE A 143 3.92 -3.44 21.69
CA ILE A 143 5.01 -4.37 21.36
C ILE A 143 6.17 -3.64 20.65
N ASN A 144 5.84 -2.72 19.74
CA ASN A 144 6.83 -1.94 19.01
C ASN A 144 7.61 -0.95 19.90
N SER A 145 7.03 -0.48 21.00
CA SER A 145 7.63 0.54 21.88
C SER A 145 8.25 -0.04 23.16
N GLU A 146 7.77 -1.18 23.65
CA GLU A 146 8.17 -1.78 24.92
C GLU A 146 8.81 -3.16 24.69
N GLU A 147 9.81 -3.51 25.51
CA GLU A 147 10.43 -4.84 25.47
C GLU A 147 9.57 -5.86 26.21
N ASN A 148 9.09 -5.50 27.41
CA ASN A 148 8.22 -6.35 28.23
C ASN A 148 6.80 -5.81 28.19
N VAL A 149 5.88 -6.57 27.62
CA VAL A 149 4.51 -6.16 27.34
C VAL A 149 3.53 -6.81 28.31
N SER A 150 2.75 -5.98 28.98
CA SER A 150 1.50 -6.39 29.65
C SER A 150 0.34 -5.64 29.00
N TRP A 151 -0.65 -6.36 28.51
CA TRP A 151 -1.80 -5.79 27.80
C TRP A 151 -3.04 -6.66 27.99
N SER A 152 -4.23 -6.06 27.97
CA SER A 152 -5.51 -6.76 28.00
C SER A 152 -6.54 -6.07 27.12
N GLY A 153 -7.32 -6.84 26.39
CA GLY A 153 -8.42 -6.39 25.54
C GLY A 153 -9.66 -7.27 25.76
N LYS A 154 -10.68 -7.04 24.93
CA LYS A 154 -11.95 -7.80 24.96
C LYS A 154 -11.97 -8.94 23.95
N LEU A 155 -11.29 -8.78 22.82
CA LEU A 155 -11.33 -9.70 21.67
C LEU A 155 -10.08 -10.57 21.56
N ARG A 156 -9.09 -10.34 22.41
CA ARG A 156 -7.87 -11.14 22.50
C ARG A 156 -7.51 -11.41 23.97
N ALA A 157 -6.98 -12.61 24.23
CA ALA A 157 -6.45 -12.97 25.57
C ALA A 157 -5.34 -12.00 26.01
N PRO A 158 -5.24 -11.69 27.31
CA PRO A 158 -4.23 -10.77 27.84
C PRO A 158 -2.81 -11.33 27.68
N MET A 159 -1.85 -10.43 27.66
CA MET A 159 -0.42 -10.71 27.81
C MET A 159 0.06 -10.18 29.15
N GLU A 160 0.87 -10.96 29.89
CA GLU A 160 1.41 -10.57 31.17
C GLU A 160 2.94 -10.69 31.14
N ASN A 161 3.63 -9.54 31.14
CA ASN A 161 5.09 -9.43 31.18
C ASN A 161 5.78 -10.34 30.14
N GLN A 162 5.33 -10.29 28.88
CA GLN A 162 5.89 -11.08 27.78
C GLN A 162 6.80 -10.24 26.91
N THR A 163 7.90 -10.83 26.45
CA THR A 163 8.77 -10.23 25.44
C THR A 163 8.54 -10.93 24.08
N VAL A 164 8.42 -10.14 23.02
CA VAL A 164 8.24 -10.61 21.66
C VAL A 164 9.58 -10.57 20.91
N TYR A 165 9.97 -11.69 20.30
CA TYR A 165 11.25 -11.86 19.58
C TYR A 165 11.01 -12.35 18.14
N PRO A 166 11.97 -12.04 17.20
CA PRO A 166 13.13 -11.16 17.41
C PRO A 166 12.70 -9.69 17.57
N ARG A 167 13.61 -8.84 18.10
CA ARG A 167 13.42 -7.39 18.07
C ARG A 167 13.92 -6.82 16.74
N ALA A 168 13.24 -5.83 16.19
CA ALA A 168 13.67 -5.14 14.98
C ALA A 168 15.04 -4.45 15.17
N LYS A 169 15.74 -4.18 14.07
CA LYS A 169 17.12 -3.68 14.06
C LYS A 169 17.30 -2.34 14.77
N ASN A 170 16.37 -1.40 14.57
CA ASN A 170 16.46 -0.05 15.08
C ASN A 170 15.83 0.04 16.49
N ASP A 171 16.58 -0.29 17.53
CA ASP A 171 16.13 -0.29 18.93
C ASP A 171 14.82 -1.07 19.16
N GLY A 172 14.61 -2.11 18.37
CA GLY A 172 13.42 -2.93 18.43
C GLY A 172 12.18 -2.30 17.80
N LYS A 173 12.32 -1.21 17.04
CA LYS A 173 11.19 -0.44 16.48
C LYS A 173 11.10 -0.58 14.96
N LEU A 174 9.91 -0.93 14.51
CA LEU A 174 9.51 -0.93 13.10
C LEU A 174 8.89 0.43 12.71
N SER A 175 9.04 0.80 11.46
CA SER A 175 8.33 1.93 10.86
C SER A 175 6.88 1.51 10.55
N ILE A 176 5.91 2.10 11.24
CA ILE A 176 4.49 1.73 11.13
C ILE A 176 3.70 2.93 10.64
N TRP A 177 3.00 2.78 9.52
CA TRP A 177 2.17 3.77 8.87
C TRP A 177 0.68 3.41 8.97
N ARG A 178 -0.17 4.40 9.15
CA ARG A 178 -1.62 4.22 9.10
C ARG A 178 -2.13 4.46 7.69
N ALA A 179 -2.69 3.43 7.07
CA ALA A 179 -3.34 3.55 5.77
C ALA A 179 -4.84 3.81 5.93
N VAL A 180 -5.37 4.79 5.18
CA VAL A 180 -6.76 5.24 5.24
C VAL A 180 -7.34 5.42 3.83
N GLY A 181 -8.64 5.14 3.67
CA GLY A 181 -9.38 5.36 2.43
C GLY A 181 -10.27 6.61 2.43
N GLY A 182 -10.20 7.46 3.49
CA GLY A 182 -11.03 8.68 3.56
C GLY A 182 -11.91 8.81 4.80
N THR A 183 -11.86 7.87 5.75
CA THR A 183 -12.66 7.92 6.99
C THR A 183 -12.01 8.91 8.00
N PRO A 184 -12.70 10.01 8.40
CA PRO A 184 -12.12 11.01 9.31
C PRO A 184 -11.68 10.46 10.66
N GLN A 185 -12.42 9.47 11.21
CA GLN A 185 -12.07 8.85 12.49
C GLN A 185 -10.72 8.12 12.43
N SER A 186 -10.42 7.43 11.30
CA SER A 186 -9.11 6.77 11.11
C SER A 186 -7.96 7.77 10.99
N VAL A 187 -8.23 8.92 10.39
CA VAL A 187 -7.26 10.03 10.26
C VAL A 187 -7.00 10.68 11.62
N LEU A 188 -8.04 10.91 12.42
CA LEU A 188 -7.94 11.43 13.77
C LEU A 188 -7.08 10.51 14.65
N SER A 189 -7.37 9.20 14.63
CA SER A 189 -6.58 8.21 15.38
C SER A 189 -5.10 8.23 14.98
N ALA A 190 -4.80 8.27 13.68
CA ALA A 190 -3.42 8.38 13.19
C ALA A 190 -2.71 9.64 13.71
N ALA A 191 -3.40 10.78 13.64
CA ALA A 191 -2.87 12.06 14.09
C ALA A 191 -2.60 12.07 15.59
N GLN A 192 -3.53 11.58 16.41
CA GLN A 192 -3.39 11.52 17.88
C GLN A 192 -2.25 10.60 18.32
N LEU A 193 -2.02 9.50 17.58
CA LEU A 193 -0.93 8.55 17.84
C LEU A 193 0.42 8.99 17.23
N GLY A 194 0.47 10.11 16.51
CA GLY A 194 1.69 10.57 15.83
C GLY A 194 2.16 9.65 14.70
N MET A 195 1.27 8.84 14.14
CA MET A 195 1.61 7.88 13.08
C MET A 195 1.71 8.57 11.73
N PRO A 196 2.69 8.20 10.89
CA PRO A 196 2.70 8.55 9.48
C PRO A 196 1.41 8.08 8.77
N LEU A 197 0.92 8.89 7.81
CA LEU A 197 -0.35 8.65 7.12
C LEU A 197 -0.14 8.22 5.67
N VAL A 198 -0.83 7.16 5.23
CA VAL A 198 -0.98 6.79 3.81
C VAL A 198 -2.43 6.98 3.40
N VAL A 199 -2.70 7.85 2.44
CA VAL A 199 -4.05 8.09 1.91
C VAL A 199 -4.20 7.39 0.57
N ALA A 200 -5.14 6.42 0.49
CA ALA A 200 -5.49 5.77 -0.77
C ALA A 200 -6.44 6.66 -1.58
N ILE A 201 -5.93 7.23 -2.67
CA ILE A 201 -6.71 8.04 -3.61
C ILE A 201 -6.79 7.29 -4.94
N ILE A 202 -7.76 6.40 -5.06
CA ILE A 202 -7.91 5.48 -6.20
C ILE A 202 -9.07 5.85 -7.14
N GLY A 203 -9.76 6.94 -6.87
CA GLY A 203 -10.87 7.45 -7.67
C GLY A 203 -11.25 8.87 -7.30
N GLY A 204 -12.10 9.49 -8.12
CA GLY A 204 -12.53 10.86 -7.93
C GLY A 204 -11.47 11.89 -8.31
N MET A 205 -11.54 13.04 -7.66
CA MET A 205 -10.57 14.13 -7.81
C MET A 205 -9.74 14.25 -6.53
N PRO A 206 -8.40 14.17 -6.60
CA PRO A 206 -7.52 14.26 -5.43
C PRO A 206 -7.80 15.47 -4.53
N ILE A 207 -8.12 16.61 -5.09
CA ILE A 207 -8.42 17.85 -4.33
C ILE A 207 -9.52 17.65 -3.27
N GLN A 208 -10.42 16.68 -3.46
CA GLN A 208 -11.50 16.38 -2.51
C GLN A 208 -10.95 15.85 -1.17
N PHE A 209 -9.74 15.30 -1.15
CA PHE A 209 -9.06 14.83 0.05
C PHE A 209 -8.34 15.93 0.83
N ARG A 210 -8.29 17.16 0.30
CA ARG A 210 -7.55 18.28 0.92
C ARG A 210 -8.00 18.53 2.36
N ASN A 211 -9.29 18.62 2.60
CA ASN A 211 -9.82 18.86 3.95
C ASN A 211 -9.46 17.75 4.93
N LEU A 212 -9.41 16.50 4.47
CA LEU A 212 -9.04 15.34 5.28
C LEU A 212 -7.55 15.40 5.68
N ILE A 213 -6.68 15.78 4.74
CA ILE A 213 -5.24 15.89 4.98
C ILE A 213 -4.94 17.11 5.88
N GLU A 214 -5.61 18.23 5.67
CA GLU A 214 -5.47 19.40 6.57
C GLU A 214 -5.99 19.08 7.97
N PHE A 215 -7.06 18.30 8.10
CA PHE A 215 -7.55 17.81 9.40
C PHE A 215 -6.48 16.94 10.09
N TYR A 216 -5.82 16.01 9.37
CA TYR A 216 -4.71 15.24 9.93
C TYR A 216 -3.59 16.15 10.48
N LYS A 217 -3.14 17.14 9.69
CA LYS A 217 -2.07 18.06 10.09
C LYS A 217 -2.43 18.84 11.36
N GLN A 218 -3.65 19.36 11.43
CA GLN A 218 -4.15 20.11 12.58
C GLN A 218 -4.21 19.24 13.84
N GLU A 219 -4.77 18.05 13.75
CA GLU A 219 -4.91 17.15 14.90
C GLU A 219 -3.56 16.58 15.35
N TYR A 220 -2.62 16.32 14.40
CA TYR A 220 -1.24 15.93 14.70
C TYR A 220 -0.53 17.00 15.52
N GLN A 221 -0.64 18.26 15.13
CA GLN A 221 -0.08 19.40 15.85
C GLN A 221 -0.74 19.60 17.22
N LYS A 222 -2.08 19.51 17.31
CA LYS A 222 -2.83 19.61 18.57
C LYS A 222 -2.47 18.52 19.57
N ALA A 223 -2.14 17.31 19.10
CA ALA A 223 -1.65 16.21 19.92
C ALA A 223 -0.22 16.44 20.45
N GLY A 224 0.47 17.51 20.05
CA GLY A 224 1.80 17.88 20.51
C GLY A 224 2.96 17.17 19.81
N HIS A 225 2.69 16.53 18.68
CA HIS A 225 3.73 15.87 17.88
C HIS A 225 4.57 16.87 17.10
N ASP A 226 5.83 16.52 16.85
CA ASP A 226 6.78 17.32 16.09
C ASP A 226 6.39 17.32 14.60
N VAL A 227 5.85 18.45 14.13
CA VAL A 227 5.42 18.63 12.72
C VAL A 227 6.54 18.44 11.70
N SER A 228 7.82 18.63 12.09
CA SER A 228 8.96 18.40 11.20
C SER A 228 9.16 16.91 10.88
N LYS A 229 8.61 16.01 11.70
CA LYS A 229 8.62 14.55 11.52
C LYS A 229 7.36 14.01 10.86
N MET A 230 6.38 14.87 10.58
CA MET A 230 5.14 14.47 9.95
C MET A 230 5.39 13.91 8.56
N GLN A 231 4.87 12.72 8.30
CA GLN A 231 4.97 12.08 6.99
C GLN A 231 3.58 11.78 6.44
N ILE A 232 3.39 12.14 5.17
CA ILE A 232 2.14 11.91 4.44
C ILE A 232 2.47 11.25 3.12
N ALA A 233 1.89 10.10 2.86
CA ALA A 233 1.96 9.40 1.59
C ALA A 233 0.61 9.39 0.88
N VAL A 234 0.63 9.43 -0.44
CA VAL A 234 -0.52 9.15 -1.31
C VAL A 234 -0.27 7.85 -2.06
N HIS A 235 -1.27 6.99 -2.11
CA HIS A 235 -1.28 5.74 -2.87
C HIS A 235 -2.34 5.82 -3.96
N SER A 236 -1.94 5.77 -5.23
CA SER A 236 -2.85 5.94 -6.39
C SER A 236 -2.51 4.99 -7.52
N HIS A 237 -3.51 4.60 -8.32
CA HIS A 237 -3.32 3.77 -9.49
C HIS A 237 -2.42 4.48 -10.52
N THR A 238 -1.37 3.79 -10.96
CA THR A 238 -0.29 4.35 -11.77
C THR A 238 0.09 3.38 -12.88
N PHE A 239 0.37 3.91 -14.06
CA PHE A 239 0.97 3.17 -15.16
C PHE A 239 1.70 4.15 -16.07
N VAL A 240 2.95 3.85 -16.45
CA VAL A 240 3.81 4.76 -17.22
C VAL A 240 4.23 4.09 -18.53
N SER A 241 4.04 4.79 -19.63
CA SER A 241 4.58 4.37 -20.93
C SER A 241 4.91 5.59 -21.80
N ASP A 242 5.97 5.50 -22.56
CA ASP A 242 6.38 6.45 -23.60
C ASP A 242 5.63 6.22 -24.94
N ASP A 243 4.90 5.08 -25.06
CA ASP A 243 4.03 4.78 -26.20
C ASP A 243 2.56 5.03 -25.85
N GLN A 244 1.95 6.03 -26.51
CA GLN A 244 0.54 6.37 -26.32
C GLN A 244 -0.41 5.20 -26.62
N LYS A 245 -0.05 4.28 -27.55
CA LYS A 245 -0.89 3.11 -27.86
C LYS A 245 -0.92 2.13 -26.69
N VAL A 246 0.20 1.98 -25.98
CA VAL A 246 0.29 1.16 -24.75
C VAL A 246 -0.55 1.79 -23.64
N VAL A 247 -0.45 3.11 -23.45
CA VAL A 247 -1.27 3.86 -22.48
C VAL A 247 -2.77 3.69 -22.76
N ASP A 248 -3.19 3.82 -24.02
CA ASP A 248 -4.59 3.68 -24.41
C ASP A 248 -5.07 2.21 -24.31
N GLY A 249 -4.21 1.26 -24.64
CA GLY A 249 -4.49 -0.18 -24.53
C GLY A 249 -4.64 -0.67 -23.08
N TYR A 250 -3.94 -0.05 -22.14
CA TYR A 250 -4.03 -0.38 -20.71
C TYR A 250 -5.44 -0.21 -20.13
N PHE A 251 -6.31 0.58 -20.79
CA PHE A 251 -7.72 0.65 -20.44
C PHE A 251 -8.39 -0.73 -20.32
N HIS A 252 -8.03 -1.70 -21.14
CA HIS A 252 -8.64 -3.03 -21.12
C HIS A 252 -8.28 -3.81 -19.85
N ASN A 253 -7.01 -3.75 -19.42
CA ASN A 253 -6.54 -4.35 -18.17
C ASN A 253 -7.24 -3.68 -16.98
N TYR A 254 -7.19 -2.35 -16.93
CA TYR A 254 -7.78 -1.55 -15.87
C TYR A 254 -9.30 -1.79 -15.74
N LYS A 255 -10.03 -1.73 -16.85
CA LYS A 255 -11.46 -2.00 -16.89
C LYS A 255 -11.79 -3.41 -16.38
N SER A 256 -11.04 -4.42 -16.83
CA SER A 256 -11.25 -5.81 -16.41
C SER A 256 -11.22 -5.96 -14.89
N GLN A 257 -10.25 -5.34 -14.22
CA GLN A 257 -10.13 -5.36 -12.76
C GLN A 257 -11.25 -4.54 -12.09
N MET A 258 -11.51 -3.33 -12.60
CA MET A 258 -12.56 -2.49 -12.03
C MET A 258 -13.95 -3.12 -12.16
N ASP A 259 -14.24 -3.80 -13.25
CA ASP A 259 -15.50 -4.54 -13.43
C ASP A 259 -15.61 -5.73 -12.47
N ARG A 260 -14.52 -6.47 -12.22
CA ARG A 260 -14.50 -7.58 -11.24
C ARG A 260 -14.77 -7.09 -9.83
N ILE A 261 -14.07 -6.03 -9.40
CA ILE A 261 -14.31 -5.41 -8.09
C ILE A 261 -15.72 -4.84 -8.03
N GLY A 262 -16.14 -4.13 -9.06
CA GLY A 262 -17.44 -3.47 -9.15
C GLY A 262 -18.60 -4.45 -9.12
N SER A 263 -18.50 -5.60 -9.78
CA SER A 263 -19.55 -6.62 -9.80
C SER A 263 -19.88 -7.14 -8.40
N SER A 264 -18.86 -7.33 -7.55
CA SER A 264 -19.05 -7.74 -6.15
C SER A 264 -19.69 -6.66 -5.26
N ARG A 265 -19.69 -5.41 -5.73
CA ARG A 265 -20.19 -4.22 -5.01
C ARG A 265 -21.45 -3.62 -5.64
N GLY A 266 -21.98 -4.23 -6.70
CA GLY A 266 -23.15 -3.74 -7.42
C GLY A 266 -22.90 -2.45 -8.23
N TRP A 267 -21.65 -2.18 -8.63
CA TRP A 267 -21.32 -1.02 -9.47
C TRP A 267 -21.63 -1.29 -10.93
N ALA A 268 -21.97 -0.23 -11.67
CA ALA A 268 -22.07 -0.30 -13.11
C ALA A 268 -20.69 -0.59 -13.75
N PRO A 269 -20.65 -1.22 -14.94
CA PRO A 269 -19.40 -1.47 -15.67
C PRO A 269 -18.58 -0.19 -15.87
N TYR A 270 -17.28 -0.31 -15.68
CA TYR A 270 -16.34 0.80 -15.82
C TYR A 270 -16.23 1.25 -17.28
N THR A 271 -16.29 2.55 -17.53
CA THR A 271 -16.37 3.12 -18.88
C THR A 271 -15.07 3.80 -19.32
N LYS A 272 -14.88 3.92 -20.64
CA LYS A 272 -13.74 4.67 -21.21
C LYS A 272 -13.77 6.14 -20.79
N ALA A 273 -14.96 6.74 -20.68
CA ALA A 273 -15.10 8.13 -20.22
C ALA A 273 -14.63 8.32 -18.77
N GLN A 274 -14.89 7.35 -17.88
CA GLN A 274 -14.38 7.38 -16.51
C GLN A 274 -12.85 7.22 -16.48
N TYR A 275 -12.30 6.35 -17.32
CA TYR A 275 -10.85 6.18 -17.45
C TYR A 275 -10.17 7.46 -17.94
N ASP A 276 -10.67 8.06 -19.03
CA ASP A 276 -10.11 9.30 -19.58
C ASP A 276 -10.26 10.48 -18.61
N GLY A 277 -11.41 10.61 -17.94
CA GLY A 277 -11.61 11.58 -16.88
C GLY A 277 -10.67 11.40 -15.69
N GLY A 278 -10.42 10.15 -15.29
CA GLY A 278 -9.46 9.83 -14.23
C GLY A 278 -8.02 10.15 -14.59
N ARG A 279 -7.65 10.06 -15.88
CA ARG A 279 -6.33 10.42 -16.39
C ARG A 279 -6.14 11.93 -16.57
N SER A 280 -7.20 12.72 -16.59
CA SER A 280 -7.08 14.17 -16.69
C SER A 280 -6.18 14.75 -15.60
N LYS A 281 -5.71 15.98 -15.77
CA LYS A 281 -4.81 16.65 -14.83
C LYS A 281 -5.31 16.59 -13.37
N ASP A 282 -6.60 16.74 -13.18
CA ASP A 282 -7.26 16.78 -11.87
C ASP A 282 -7.80 15.42 -11.40
N GLY A 283 -7.63 14.36 -12.20
CA GLY A 283 -8.13 13.02 -11.90
C GLY A 283 -7.15 12.18 -11.07
N ALA A 284 -7.64 11.08 -10.48
CA ALA A 284 -6.88 10.23 -9.57
C ALA A 284 -6.04 9.13 -10.25
N LEU A 285 -6.09 8.99 -11.60
CA LEU A 285 -5.29 8.01 -12.31
C LEU A 285 -4.00 8.62 -12.82
N PHE A 286 -2.87 8.11 -12.35
CA PHE A 286 -1.52 8.49 -12.74
C PHE A 286 -1.05 7.62 -13.91
N ILE A 287 -1.80 7.67 -15.02
CA ILE A 287 -1.62 6.81 -16.20
C ILE A 287 -1.33 7.68 -17.41
N GLY A 288 -0.12 7.57 -17.98
CA GLY A 288 0.31 8.39 -19.08
C GLY A 288 1.81 8.31 -19.37
N SER A 289 2.33 9.31 -20.08
CA SER A 289 3.77 9.48 -20.28
C SER A 289 4.50 9.81 -18.97
N PRO A 290 5.82 9.61 -18.90
CA PRO A 290 6.61 10.00 -17.73
C PRO A 290 6.38 11.45 -17.29
N ALA A 291 6.30 12.39 -18.24
CA ALA A 291 6.08 13.82 -17.96
C ALA A 291 4.68 14.06 -17.34
N GLU A 292 3.61 13.48 -17.93
CA GLU A 292 2.26 13.63 -17.39
C GLU A 292 2.15 13.08 -15.97
N VAL A 293 2.77 11.94 -15.69
CA VAL A 293 2.76 11.32 -14.35
C VAL A 293 3.55 12.15 -13.36
N ALA A 294 4.74 12.68 -13.76
CA ALA A 294 5.54 13.55 -12.93
C ALA A 294 4.80 14.84 -12.57
N ASP A 295 4.13 15.49 -13.53
CA ASP A 295 3.33 16.71 -13.30
C ASP A 295 2.19 16.47 -12.30
N LYS A 296 1.52 15.32 -12.39
CA LYS A 296 0.44 14.95 -11.46
C LYS A 296 1.00 14.68 -10.05
N ILE A 297 2.16 14.06 -9.92
CA ILE A 297 2.82 13.84 -8.62
C ILE A 297 3.25 15.19 -8.02
N ALA A 298 3.79 16.11 -8.83
CA ALA A 298 4.13 17.46 -8.41
C ALA A 298 2.90 18.21 -7.87
N TYR A 299 1.76 18.11 -8.57
CA TYR A 299 0.49 18.65 -8.10
C TYR A 299 0.03 18.06 -6.75
N MET A 300 0.19 16.73 -6.53
CA MET A 300 -0.08 16.15 -5.20
C MET A 300 0.81 16.75 -4.11
N LYS A 301 2.08 16.96 -4.40
CA LYS A 301 2.99 17.61 -3.45
C LYS A 301 2.56 19.04 -3.15
N GLU A 302 2.17 19.80 -4.16
CA GLU A 302 1.69 21.19 -4.00
C GLU A 302 0.44 21.26 -3.10
N ILE A 303 -0.59 20.44 -3.37
CA ILE A 303 -1.89 20.55 -2.68
C ILE A 303 -1.92 19.90 -1.30
N PHE A 304 -1.06 18.90 -1.04
CA PHE A 304 -1.09 18.09 0.19
C PHE A 304 0.19 18.20 1.02
N GLY A 305 1.32 18.58 0.44
CA GLY A 305 2.62 18.53 1.11
C GLY A 305 3.11 17.11 1.38
N ILE A 306 2.84 16.18 0.45
CA ILE A 306 3.25 14.78 0.60
C ILE A 306 4.77 14.64 0.69
N THR A 307 5.21 13.68 1.50
CA THR A 307 6.61 13.27 1.64
C THR A 307 6.92 12.01 0.83
N ARG A 308 5.87 11.27 0.43
CA ARG A 308 5.97 10.02 -0.34
C ARG A 308 4.78 9.88 -1.30
N PHE A 309 5.05 9.39 -2.51
CA PHE A 309 4.02 8.93 -3.45
C PHE A 309 4.22 7.45 -3.76
N ILE A 310 3.15 6.65 -3.75
CA ILE A 310 3.16 5.23 -4.09
C ILE A 310 2.26 5.00 -5.30
N GLY A 311 2.88 4.63 -6.42
CA GLY A 311 2.17 4.25 -7.62
C GLY A 311 1.74 2.78 -7.58
N HIS A 312 0.43 2.50 -7.52
CA HIS A 312 -0.09 1.14 -7.64
C HIS A 312 -0.14 0.73 -9.10
N MET A 313 0.74 -0.19 -9.52
CA MET A 313 1.02 -0.37 -10.95
C MET A 313 0.45 -1.64 -11.58
N ASP A 314 0.15 -2.70 -10.85
CA ASP A 314 -0.23 -4.00 -11.43
C ASP A 314 -1.73 -4.21 -11.61
N VAL A 315 -2.52 -3.12 -11.67
CA VAL A 315 -3.98 -3.19 -11.81
C VAL A 315 -4.37 -3.90 -13.11
N GLY A 316 -5.08 -5.03 -12.97
CA GLY A 316 -5.57 -5.83 -14.10
C GLY A 316 -4.51 -6.70 -14.76
N ASP A 317 -3.38 -6.95 -14.08
CA ASP A 317 -2.32 -7.89 -14.51
C ASP A 317 -1.76 -7.58 -15.91
N PRO A 318 -1.12 -6.41 -16.13
CA PRO A 318 -0.42 -6.13 -17.39
C PRO A 318 0.67 -7.18 -17.65
N ALA A 319 1.03 -7.38 -18.93
CA ALA A 319 2.09 -8.31 -19.31
C ALA A 319 3.42 -7.93 -18.64
N HIS A 320 4.20 -8.94 -18.28
CA HIS A 320 5.43 -8.78 -17.49
C HIS A 320 6.44 -7.81 -18.14
N ASP A 321 6.68 -7.93 -19.43
CA ASP A 321 7.57 -7.05 -20.21
C ASP A 321 7.09 -5.59 -20.21
N VAL A 322 5.78 -5.39 -20.32
CA VAL A 322 5.14 -4.07 -20.25
C VAL A 322 5.29 -3.46 -18.86
N MET A 323 5.14 -4.27 -17.80
CA MET A 323 5.37 -3.86 -16.42
C MET A 323 6.83 -3.49 -16.16
N MET A 324 7.79 -4.31 -16.64
CA MET A 324 9.22 -4.01 -16.52
C MET A 324 9.56 -2.67 -17.15
N LYS A 325 9.02 -2.38 -18.35
CA LYS A 325 9.23 -1.07 -19.01
C LYS A 325 8.61 0.08 -18.23
N SER A 326 7.41 -0.10 -17.70
CA SER A 326 6.72 0.92 -16.89
C SER A 326 7.50 1.24 -15.60
N ILE A 327 8.05 0.24 -14.91
CA ILE A 327 8.90 0.39 -13.74
C ILE A 327 10.20 1.13 -14.11
N GLU A 328 10.82 0.76 -15.22
CA GLU A 328 12.03 1.42 -15.70
C GLU A 328 11.81 2.93 -15.94
N LEU A 329 10.73 3.28 -16.66
CA LEU A 329 10.36 4.67 -16.92
C LEU A 329 10.04 5.45 -15.63
N PHE A 330 9.33 4.80 -14.69
CA PHE A 330 9.00 5.42 -13.42
C PHE A 330 10.26 5.74 -12.60
N GLY A 331 11.23 4.81 -12.55
CA GLY A 331 12.50 5.03 -11.85
C GLY A 331 13.45 5.99 -12.54
N LYS A 332 13.61 5.89 -13.87
CA LYS A 332 14.62 6.64 -14.61
C LYS A 332 14.17 8.00 -15.10
N GLU A 333 12.86 8.22 -15.30
CA GLU A 333 12.32 9.46 -15.86
C GLU A 333 11.41 10.21 -14.87
N VAL A 334 10.41 9.52 -14.28
CA VAL A 334 9.49 10.18 -13.35
C VAL A 334 10.20 10.58 -12.06
N LYS A 335 10.97 9.66 -11.44
CA LYS A 335 11.63 9.93 -10.15
C LYS A 335 12.56 11.14 -10.21
N PRO A 336 13.50 11.28 -11.18
CA PRO A 336 14.35 12.46 -11.28
C PRO A 336 13.56 13.76 -11.48
N ALA A 337 12.47 13.72 -12.25
CA ALA A 337 11.64 14.89 -12.51
C ALA A 337 10.97 15.46 -11.25
N VAL A 338 10.68 14.59 -10.24
CA VAL A 338 10.01 14.99 -8.99
C VAL A 338 10.97 15.10 -7.78
N GLN A 339 12.24 14.71 -7.91
CA GLN A 339 13.22 14.78 -6.81
C GLN A 339 13.58 16.20 -6.40
N GLY A 340 13.50 17.16 -7.31
CA GLY A 340 13.80 18.58 -7.07
C GLY A 340 12.66 19.37 -6.42
N LEU A 341 11.55 18.73 -6.16
CA LEU A 341 10.34 19.36 -5.64
C LEU A 341 10.32 19.43 -4.10
#